data_304a11c91ec6dd76eb758b35eab00b03
#
_entry.id   304a11c91ec6dd76eb758b35eab00b03
#
_cell.length_a   1.000
_cell.length_b   1.000
_cell.length_c   1.000
_cell.angle_alpha   90.00
_cell.angle_beta   90.00
_cell.angle_gamma   90.00
#
_symmetry.space_group_name_H-M   'P 1'
#
loop_
_entity.id
_entity.type
_entity.pdbx_description
1 polymer ?
#
loop_
_entity_poly.entity_id
_entity_poly.type
_entity_poly.pdbx_seq_one_letter_code
_entity_poly.pdbx_strand_id
1 'polypeptide(L)'
;MKAKRKVVSGQDSWIIQNRQVKLAVTKLGGHMAPVTFCRDTKSPVRPYYQSPWQTEGLRIDDPVLVPLRGDFFCMPFGAPSTYRKVAHECHGDSATRRWKYKGLTVRGDVTCLTLAMKTKKLPGKVTKRLRLLAGENVVYVQHELAGYSGRVSLGHHATLAMPEAEGGLRVAMSPFDLGRTNPSVVGDPAIGQYQSLALDKPFTSLAKVPLLWKDPATADCTRLPARTGFTDLLGTFSKGGKAPAWTTATVQSEGFLWFSLKDPAMLPATLLWISNRGRHNAPWNGRNRCLGLEDVCGYFADGLAASARKNPLREAGIATTVRLSKAKPTVVNYIQGVVRVPRGFECVKTASIAPGEITFTSVTDKAVTAKVQHEFLATGEL
;
A
#
# COMPACT_ATOMS: atom_id res chain seq x y z
N MET A 1 22.85 -6.80 17.00
CA MET A 1 22.97 -5.31 16.80
C MET A 1 21.72 -4.58 17.26
N LYS A 2 21.79 -3.29 17.62
CA LYS A 2 20.60 -2.45 17.83
C LYS A 2 20.34 -1.62 16.57
N ALA A 3 19.07 -1.54 16.14
CA ALA A 3 18.70 -0.61 15.09
C ALA A 3 18.94 0.84 15.56
N LYS A 4 19.52 1.67 14.69
CA LYS A 4 19.67 3.09 14.97
C LYS A 4 18.28 3.72 15.05
N ARG A 5 18.04 4.47 16.14
CA ARG A 5 16.81 5.23 16.33
C ARG A 5 17.07 6.70 16.05
N LYS A 6 16.19 7.33 15.26
CA LYS A 6 16.26 8.76 14.91
C LYS A 6 14.85 9.33 14.75
N VAL A 7 14.73 10.64 14.96
CA VAL A 7 13.59 11.41 14.45
C VAL A 7 13.82 11.63 12.96
N VAL A 8 12.88 11.18 12.13
CA VAL A 8 12.91 11.31 10.67
C VAL A 8 11.61 11.95 10.22
N SER A 9 11.70 13.15 9.64
CA SER A 9 10.54 13.96 9.23
C SER A 9 9.47 13.98 10.34
N GLY A 10 9.84 14.46 11.54
CA GLY A 10 8.94 14.61 12.69
C GLY A 10 8.59 13.33 13.45
N GLN A 11 8.94 12.12 12.98
CA GLN A 11 8.55 10.85 13.61
C GLN A 11 9.75 10.08 14.16
N ASP A 12 9.63 9.62 15.41
CA ASP A 12 10.57 8.70 16.04
C ASP A 12 10.58 7.36 15.29
N SER A 13 11.73 6.97 14.72
CA SER A 13 11.84 5.88 13.75
C SER A 13 13.06 5.00 13.99
N TRP A 14 12.93 3.72 13.66
CA TRP A 14 14.06 2.79 13.53
C TRP A 14 14.57 2.78 12.10
N ILE A 15 15.88 2.73 11.95
CA ILE A 15 16.55 2.67 10.65
C ILE A 15 17.07 1.25 10.42
N ILE A 16 16.76 0.70 9.26
CA ILE A 16 17.35 -0.52 8.72
C ILE A 16 17.96 -0.21 7.36
N GLN A 17 19.10 -0.79 7.05
CA GLN A 17 19.78 -0.57 5.76
C GLN A 17 20.71 -1.72 5.39
N ASN A 18 20.89 -1.90 4.08
CA ASN A 18 21.99 -2.60 3.44
C ASN A 18 22.65 -1.67 2.39
N ARG A 19 23.45 -2.22 1.48
CA ARG A 19 24.10 -1.44 0.43
C ARG A 19 23.07 -0.80 -0.51
N GLN A 20 22.02 -1.54 -0.93
CA GLN A 20 21.04 -1.12 -1.93
C GLN A 20 19.88 -0.30 -1.35
N VAL A 21 19.41 -0.64 -0.15
CA VAL A 21 18.20 -0.07 0.44
C VAL A 21 18.45 0.52 1.82
N LYS A 22 17.86 1.68 2.11
CA LYS A 22 17.74 2.24 3.46
C LYS A 22 16.33 2.69 3.71
N LEU A 23 15.76 2.32 4.84
CA LEU A 23 14.41 2.74 5.21
C LEU A 23 14.31 3.15 6.67
N ALA A 24 13.34 4.01 6.94
CA ALA A 24 12.90 4.38 8.28
C ALA A 24 11.51 3.78 8.54
N VAL A 25 11.31 3.23 9.74
CA VAL A 25 10.01 2.73 10.21
C VAL A 25 9.62 3.51 11.44
N THR A 26 8.46 4.16 11.42
CA THR A 26 7.99 4.96 12.55
C THR A 26 7.61 4.08 13.73
N LYS A 27 7.88 4.56 14.94
CA LYS A 27 7.44 3.90 16.18
C LYS A 27 5.93 3.96 16.34
N LEU A 28 5.31 5.07 15.94
CA LEU A 28 3.85 5.21 15.87
C LEU A 28 3.37 4.62 14.55
N GLY A 29 2.43 3.68 14.57
CA GLY A 29 1.80 3.08 13.41
C GLY A 29 2.70 2.16 12.56
N GLY A 30 4.02 2.15 12.75
CA GLY A 30 4.94 1.30 11.98
C GLY A 30 4.97 1.63 10.48
N HIS A 31 4.76 2.90 10.12
CA HIS A 31 4.77 3.39 8.75
C HIS A 31 6.20 3.42 8.19
N MET A 32 6.37 2.97 6.97
CA MET A 32 7.67 2.78 6.31
C MET A 32 7.92 3.89 5.29
N ALA A 33 8.54 4.98 5.72
CA ALA A 33 9.09 6.03 4.86
C ALA A 33 9.99 6.99 5.69
N PRO A 34 10.99 7.62 5.04
CA PRO A 34 11.43 7.41 3.67
C PRO A 34 12.06 6.03 3.44
N VAL A 35 11.92 5.52 2.23
CA VAL A 35 12.71 4.40 1.72
C VAL A 35 13.54 4.90 0.57
N THR A 36 14.84 4.66 0.62
CA THR A 36 15.78 4.97 -0.46
C THR A 36 16.26 3.65 -1.06
N PHE A 37 15.90 3.41 -2.30
CA PHE A 37 16.38 2.31 -3.15
C PHE A 37 17.53 2.77 -4.04
N CYS A 38 18.23 1.86 -4.68
CA CYS A 38 19.34 2.11 -5.59
C CYS A 38 20.42 3.01 -4.96
N ARG A 39 20.70 2.83 -3.66
CA ARG A 39 21.65 3.67 -2.89
C ARG A 39 23.09 3.57 -3.38
N ASP A 40 23.42 2.47 -3.99
CA ASP A 40 24.72 2.17 -4.57
C ASP A 40 24.91 2.76 -5.98
N THR A 41 23.95 3.54 -6.45
CA THR A 41 24.00 4.21 -7.75
C THR A 41 24.09 5.73 -7.59
N LYS A 42 24.41 6.44 -8.70
CA LYS A 42 24.43 7.91 -8.73
C LYS A 42 23.04 8.55 -8.58
N SER A 43 21.97 7.79 -8.78
CA SER A 43 20.58 8.28 -8.77
C SER A 43 19.70 7.42 -7.86
N PRO A 44 19.77 7.59 -6.53
CA PRO A 44 18.90 6.90 -5.59
C PRO A 44 17.43 7.25 -5.82
N VAL A 45 16.51 6.30 -5.53
CA VAL A 45 15.05 6.43 -5.75
C VAL A 45 14.32 6.47 -4.41
N ARG A 46 13.36 7.39 -4.27
CA ARG A 46 12.51 7.55 -3.07
C ARG A 46 11.04 7.64 -3.48
N PRO A 47 10.34 6.52 -3.72
CA PRO A 47 9.00 6.53 -4.31
C PRO A 47 7.90 6.90 -3.31
N TYR A 48 8.13 6.75 -2.01
CA TYR A 48 7.09 6.87 -1.01
C TYR A 48 6.79 8.30 -0.59
N TYR A 49 5.50 8.58 -0.49
CA TYR A 49 4.98 9.84 0.00
C TYR A 49 5.19 10.00 1.51
N GLN A 50 5.40 11.23 1.94
CA GLN A 50 5.36 11.65 3.34
C GLN A 50 4.44 12.87 3.42
N SER A 51 3.43 12.80 4.28
CA SER A 51 2.49 13.90 4.41
C SER A 51 3.19 15.20 4.87
N PRO A 52 2.79 16.36 4.32
CA PRO A 52 3.51 17.63 4.55
C PRO A 52 3.42 18.14 5.98
N TRP A 53 2.40 17.75 6.73
CA TRP A 53 2.17 18.22 8.11
C TRP A 53 3.06 17.56 9.18
N GLN A 54 3.94 16.64 8.81
CA GLN A 54 4.74 15.85 9.76
C GLN A 54 5.65 16.69 10.69
N THR A 55 6.03 17.90 10.29
CA THR A 55 6.93 18.79 11.05
C THR A 55 6.26 20.11 11.46
N GLU A 56 4.94 20.23 11.28
CA GLU A 56 4.23 21.48 11.52
C GLU A 56 3.68 21.61 12.96
N GLY A 57 3.81 20.56 13.77
CA GLY A 57 3.32 20.58 15.17
C GLY A 57 1.80 20.64 15.30
N LEU A 58 1.06 20.27 14.25
CA LEU A 58 -0.39 20.31 14.26
C LEU A 58 -1.00 19.29 15.21
N ARG A 59 -2.05 19.67 15.91
CA ARG A 59 -2.94 18.73 16.56
C ARG A 59 -3.79 18.02 15.51
N ILE A 60 -3.68 16.70 15.46
CA ILE A 60 -4.36 15.86 14.48
C ILE A 60 -5.22 14.86 15.25
N ASP A 61 -6.53 14.90 15.03
CA ASP A 61 -7.49 14.08 15.76
C ASP A 61 -7.56 12.65 15.24
N ASP A 62 -7.40 12.44 13.92
CA ASP A 62 -7.32 11.10 13.37
C ASP A 62 -5.91 10.51 13.54
N PRO A 63 -5.74 9.48 14.39
CA PRO A 63 -4.42 8.95 14.75
C PRO A 63 -3.60 8.42 13.58
N VAL A 64 -4.23 7.96 12.50
CA VAL A 64 -3.49 7.44 11.32
C VAL A 64 -2.81 8.56 10.55
N LEU A 65 -3.37 9.77 10.57
CA LEU A 65 -2.79 10.91 9.86
C LEU A 65 -1.53 11.44 10.55
N VAL A 66 -1.36 11.19 11.85
CA VAL A 66 -0.18 11.65 12.60
C VAL A 66 1.12 11.12 11.99
N PRO A 67 1.31 9.80 11.75
CA PRO A 67 2.51 9.27 11.08
C PRO A 67 2.36 9.10 9.57
N LEU A 68 1.28 9.51 8.92
CA LEU A 68 0.90 9.13 7.54
C LEU A 68 2.06 9.31 6.55
N ARG A 69 2.59 8.17 6.09
CA ARG A 69 3.67 8.07 5.09
C ARG A 69 3.84 6.65 4.57
N GLY A 70 4.30 6.53 3.32
CA GLY A 70 4.78 5.28 2.75
C GLY A 70 3.84 4.10 2.91
N ASP A 71 4.40 2.92 3.22
CA ASP A 71 3.63 1.71 3.45
C ASP A 71 3.40 1.44 4.93
N PHE A 72 2.19 1.04 5.28
CA PHE A 72 1.85 0.57 6.62
C PHE A 72 0.82 -0.56 6.57
N PHE A 73 0.82 -1.38 7.62
CA PHE A 73 -0.08 -2.50 7.75
C PHE A 73 -1.34 -2.10 8.52
N CYS A 74 -2.48 -2.37 7.93
CA CYS A 74 -3.80 -2.05 8.47
C CYS A 74 -4.47 -3.32 9.01
N MET A 75 -4.94 -3.26 10.26
CA MET A 75 -5.73 -4.34 10.87
C MET A 75 -6.56 -3.80 12.06
N PRO A 76 -7.92 -3.68 11.89
CA PRO A 76 -8.68 -3.84 10.65
C PRO A 76 -8.33 -2.77 9.61
N PHE A 77 -8.44 -3.11 8.32
CA PHE A 77 -8.31 -2.18 7.22
C PHE A 77 -9.60 -1.38 7.00
N GLY A 78 -9.46 -0.09 6.64
CA GLY A 78 -10.52 0.80 6.18
C GLY A 78 -10.94 1.84 7.21
N ALA A 79 -12.05 2.53 6.92
CA ALA A 79 -12.62 3.60 7.71
C ALA A 79 -13.03 3.15 9.12
N PRO A 80 -13.21 4.10 10.07
CA PRO A 80 -13.74 3.79 11.39
C PRO A 80 -15.06 3.05 11.30
N SER A 81 -15.21 1.97 12.07
CA SER A 81 -16.43 1.17 12.04
C SER A 81 -16.65 0.43 13.37
N THR A 82 -17.92 0.22 13.74
CA THR A 82 -18.27 -0.60 14.89
C THR A 82 -18.64 -2.01 14.45
N TYR A 83 -17.85 -3.00 14.88
CA TYR A 83 -18.09 -4.40 14.62
C TYR A 83 -18.18 -5.20 15.92
N ARG A 84 -19.27 -5.97 16.13
CA ARG A 84 -19.52 -6.73 17.38
C ARG A 84 -19.36 -5.90 18.65
N LYS A 85 -19.95 -4.70 18.67
CA LYS A 85 -19.92 -3.71 19.75
C LYS A 85 -18.51 -3.12 20.05
N VAL A 86 -17.51 -3.38 19.19
CA VAL A 86 -16.17 -2.79 19.28
C VAL A 86 -16.00 -1.73 18.22
N ALA A 87 -15.74 -0.49 18.65
CA ALA A 87 -15.40 0.62 17.76
C ALA A 87 -13.93 0.54 17.35
N HIS A 88 -13.66 0.45 16.04
CA HIS A 88 -12.33 0.44 15.45
C HIS A 88 -12.01 1.80 14.84
N GLU A 89 -10.76 2.25 15.04
CA GLU A 89 -10.20 3.45 14.42
C GLU A 89 -9.88 3.19 12.93
N CYS A 90 -9.69 4.26 12.17
CA CYS A 90 -9.24 4.19 10.78
C CYS A 90 -7.95 3.36 10.68
N HIS A 91 -7.94 2.36 9.82
CA HIS A 91 -6.85 1.40 9.60
C HIS A 91 -6.36 0.63 10.84
N GLY A 92 -7.07 0.74 11.97
CA GLY A 92 -6.91 -0.06 13.18
C GLY A 92 -5.64 0.18 13.98
N ASP A 93 -5.51 -0.59 15.06
CA ASP A 93 -4.39 -0.44 16.02
C ASP A 93 -3.00 -0.56 15.37
N SER A 94 -2.85 -1.37 14.33
CA SER A 94 -1.55 -1.59 13.68
C SER A 94 -1.01 -0.36 12.96
N ALA A 95 -1.90 0.52 12.48
CA ALA A 95 -1.56 1.76 11.78
C ALA A 95 -1.51 2.99 12.71
N THR A 96 -2.07 2.90 13.93
CA THR A 96 -2.29 4.07 14.80
C THR A 96 -1.56 3.99 16.14
N ARG A 97 -1.08 2.80 16.55
CA ARG A 97 -0.47 2.58 17.87
C ARG A 97 1.03 2.37 17.80
N ARG A 98 1.70 2.47 18.96
CA ARG A 98 3.15 2.33 19.06
C ARG A 98 3.59 0.88 18.97
N TRP A 99 4.50 0.61 18.05
CA TRP A 99 5.25 -0.64 17.94
C TRP A 99 6.40 -0.68 18.95
N LYS A 100 6.84 -1.89 19.31
CA LYS A 100 7.99 -2.16 20.18
C LYS A 100 9.09 -2.83 19.36
N TYR A 101 10.31 -2.36 19.52
CA TYR A 101 11.50 -3.00 18.98
C TYR A 101 11.72 -4.39 19.60
N LYS A 102 12.03 -5.38 18.76
CA LYS A 102 12.33 -6.76 19.19
C LYS A 102 13.73 -7.21 18.80
N GLY A 103 14.30 -6.67 17.75
CA GLY A 103 15.65 -6.97 17.32
C GLY A 103 16.01 -6.50 15.94
N LEU A 104 17.29 -6.42 15.68
CA LEU A 104 17.90 -6.29 14.36
C LEU A 104 18.94 -7.40 14.23
N THR A 105 18.78 -8.26 13.25
CA THR A 105 19.69 -9.37 12.95
C THR A 105 20.27 -9.22 11.55
N VAL A 106 21.50 -9.69 11.37
CA VAL A 106 22.12 -9.90 10.07
C VAL A 106 22.55 -11.36 10.05
N ARG A 107 22.06 -12.12 9.10
CA ARG A 107 22.37 -13.53 8.88
C ARG A 107 22.67 -13.75 7.39
N GLY A 108 23.92 -14.09 7.06
CA GLY A 108 24.36 -14.07 5.67
C GLY A 108 24.07 -12.70 5.05
N ASP A 109 23.40 -12.73 3.92
CA ASP A 109 23.05 -11.54 3.14
C ASP A 109 21.73 -10.86 3.58
N VAL A 110 21.02 -11.42 4.58
CA VAL A 110 19.72 -10.91 5.03
C VAL A 110 19.86 -10.05 6.27
N THR A 111 19.46 -8.79 6.16
CA THR A 111 19.25 -7.87 7.30
C THR A 111 17.78 -7.84 7.67
N CYS A 112 17.42 -8.15 8.92
CA CYS A 112 16.03 -8.23 9.39
C CYS A 112 15.78 -7.37 10.63
N LEU A 113 14.83 -6.43 10.52
CA LEU A 113 14.27 -5.68 11.64
C LEU A 113 12.97 -6.36 12.10
N THR A 114 12.90 -6.69 13.40
CA THR A 114 11.69 -7.24 14.03
C THR A 114 11.07 -6.23 14.97
N LEU A 115 9.79 -5.96 14.77
CA LEU A 115 8.93 -5.15 15.62
C LEU A 115 7.73 -5.96 16.07
N ALA A 116 7.13 -5.63 17.21
CA ALA A 116 5.88 -6.26 17.65
C ALA A 116 4.99 -5.29 18.41
N MET A 117 3.69 -5.56 18.38
CA MET A 117 2.69 -4.87 19.20
C MET A 117 1.61 -5.82 19.69
N LYS A 118 0.96 -5.44 20.79
CA LYS A 118 -0.31 -6.02 21.21
C LYS A 118 -1.42 -5.06 20.80
N THR A 119 -2.43 -5.56 20.13
CA THR A 119 -3.62 -4.80 19.74
C THR A 119 -4.62 -4.79 20.89
N LYS A 120 -5.39 -3.70 21.02
CA LYS A 120 -6.35 -3.49 22.12
C LYS A 120 -7.78 -3.80 21.71
N LYS A 121 -8.21 -3.23 20.57
CA LYS A 121 -9.60 -3.33 20.07
C LYS A 121 -9.93 -4.73 19.55
N LEU A 122 -8.98 -5.37 18.91
CA LEU A 122 -9.02 -6.78 18.53
C LEU A 122 -7.84 -7.45 19.25
N PRO A 123 -8.05 -8.09 20.44
CA PRO A 123 -6.94 -8.56 21.26
C PRO A 123 -6.10 -9.63 20.58
N GLY A 124 -4.80 -9.44 20.54
CA GLY A 124 -3.81 -10.33 19.95
C GLY A 124 -2.44 -9.67 19.83
N LYS A 125 -1.54 -10.30 19.09
CA LYS A 125 -0.17 -9.83 18.87
C LYS A 125 0.12 -9.81 17.38
N VAL A 126 0.65 -8.68 16.88
CA VAL A 126 1.23 -8.57 15.53
C VAL A 126 2.74 -8.50 15.67
N THR A 127 3.45 -9.36 14.93
CA THR A 127 4.90 -9.28 14.74
C THR A 127 5.18 -8.87 13.30
N LYS A 128 5.88 -7.74 13.10
CA LYS A 128 6.32 -7.25 11.79
C LYS A 128 7.80 -7.56 11.62
N ARG A 129 8.16 -8.18 10.49
CA ARG A 129 9.55 -8.39 10.05
C ARG A 129 9.76 -7.68 8.73
N LEU A 130 10.77 -6.84 8.69
CA LEU A 130 11.23 -6.16 7.47
C LEU A 130 12.60 -6.70 7.14
N ARG A 131 12.74 -7.29 5.94
CA ARG A 131 13.98 -7.92 5.51
C ARG A 131 14.52 -7.24 4.25
N LEU A 132 15.83 -7.07 4.21
CA LEU A 132 16.59 -6.59 3.07
C LEU A 132 17.62 -7.67 2.69
N LEU A 133 17.57 -8.15 1.46
CA LEU A 133 18.55 -9.07 0.91
C LEU A 133 19.63 -8.28 0.17
N ALA A 134 20.90 -8.63 0.38
CA ALA A 134 22.01 -7.97 -0.30
C ALA A 134 21.93 -8.19 -1.83
N GLY A 135 22.23 -7.13 -2.60
CA GLY A 135 22.16 -7.18 -4.06
C GLY A 135 20.78 -6.89 -4.64
N GLU A 136 19.75 -6.67 -3.80
CA GLU A 136 18.38 -6.42 -4.25
C GLU A 136 17.85 -5.04 -3.82
N ASN A 137 17.08 -4.40 -4.69
CA ASN A 137 16.33 -3.17 -4.41
C ASN A 137 14.91 -3.50 -3.98
N VAL A 138 14.78 -4.35 -2.95
CA VAL A 138 13.51 -4.93 -2.49
C VAL A 138 13.40 -4.87 -0.98
N VAL A 139 12.20 -4.66 -0.49
CA VAL A 139 11.81 -4.81 0.92
C VAL A 139 10.83 -5.96 1.03
N TYR A 140 11.18 -6.98 1.78
CA TYR A 140 10.34 -8.12 2.11
C TYR A 140 9.65 -7.86 3.45
N VAL A 141 8.33 -7.88 3.45
CA VAL A 141 7.52 -7.55 4.62
C VAL A 141 6.71 -8.76 5.05
N GLN A 142 6.79 -9.11 6.32
CA GLN A 142 6.00 -10.19 6.90
C GLN A 142 5.28 -9.70 8.15
N HIS A 143 3.97 -9.97 8.23
CA HIS A 143 3.17 -9.78 9.43
C HIS A 143 2.65 -11.13 9.93
N GLU A 144 3.02 -11.49 11.16
CA GLU A 144 2.53 -12.67 11.86
C GLU A 144 1.48 -12.23 12.88
N LEU A 145 0.26 -12.77 12.74
CA LEU A 145 -0.92 -12.45 13.54
C LEU A 145 -1.22 -13.61 14.47
N ALA A 146 -0.94 -13.47 15.77
CA ALA A 146 -1.06 -14.53 16.76
C ALA A 146 -2.08 -14.18 17.85
N GLY A 147 -2.85 -15.19 18.31
CA GLY A 147 -3.81 -15.07 19.39
C GLY A 147 -5.15 -14.44 19.00
N TYR A 148 -5.38 -14.21 17.71
CA TYR A 148 -6.63 -13.66 17.19
C TYR A 148 -7.66 -14.74 16.88
N SER A 149 -8.94 -14.34 16.81
CA SER A 149 -10.02 -15.18 16.31
C SER A 149 -11.08 -14.35 15.60
N GLY A 150 -11.77 -14.97 14.63
CA GLY A 150 -12.86 -14.35 13.90
C GLY A 150 -12.42 -13.74 12.57
N ARG A 151 -13.28 -12.87 12.05
CA ARG A 151 -13.06 -12.22 10.74
C ARG A 151 -12.40 -10.85 10.92
N VAL A 152 -11.47 -10.51 10.04
CA VAL A 152 -10.82 -9.20 10.00
C VAL A 152 -10.54 -8.78 8.56
N SER A 153 -10.71 -7.50 8.26
CA SER A 153 -10.14 -6.87 7.06
C SER A 153 -8.70 -6.46 7.35
N LEU A 154 -7.80 -6.66 6.39
CA LEU A 154 -6.37 -6.33 6.60
C LEU A 154 -5.66 -6.08 5.27
N GLY A 155 -4.48 -5.50 5.33
CA GLY A 155 -3.59 -5.38 4.19
C GLY A 155 -2.55 -4.29 4.33
N HIS A 156 -1.88 -4.02 3.22
CA HIS A 156 -0.85 -3.01 3.06
C HIS A 156 -1.42 -1.76 2.41
N HIS A 157 -0.97 -0.60 2.86
CA HIS A 157 -1.35 0.70 2.35
C HIS A 157 -0.10 1.43 1.86
N ALA A 158 0.40 1.03 0.68
CA ALA A 158 1.54 1.68 0.07
C ALA A 158 1.11 3.02 -0.54
N THR A 159 1.67 4.12 -0.02
CA THR A 159 1.38 5.49 -0.48
C THR A 159 2.59 6.05 -1.20
N LEU A 160 2.46 6.28 -2.50
CA LEU A 160 3.52 6.79 -3.38
C LEU A 160 3.36 8.29 -3.60
N ALA A 161 4.49 8.99 -3.75
CA ALA A 161 4.50 10.37 -4.20
C ALA A 161 4.13 10.44 -5.69
N MET A 162 3.20 11.31 -6.05
CA MET A 162 2.94 11.60 -7.46
C MET A 162 3.84 12.75 -7.95
N PRO A 163 4.39 12.67 -9.17
CA PRO A 163 5.17 13.76 -9.76
C PRO A 163 4.32 15.01 -9.99
N GLU A 164 4.98 16.16 -10.28
CA GLU A 164 4.27 17.42 -10.59
C GLU A 164 3.55 17.32 -11.96
N ALA A 165 4.22 16.72 -12.95
CA ALA A 165 3.68 16.64 -14.31
C ALA A 165 2.45 15.73 -14.37
N GLU A 166 1.39 16.23 -15.00
CA GLU A 166 0.18 15.45 -15.27
C GLU A 166 0.51 14.18 -16.07
N GLY A 167 -0.05 13.04 -15.63
CA GLY A 167 0.23 11.74 -16.23
C GLY A 167 1.67 11.25 -16.12
N GLY A 168 2.50 11.90 -15.28
CA GLY A 168 3.93 11.56 -15.10
C GLY A 168 4.17 10.23 -14.36
N LEU A 169 3.15 9.69 -13.69
CA LEU A 169 3.15 8.37 -13.08
C LEU A 169 2.19 7.47 -13.85
N ARG A 170 2.66 6.27 -14.21
CA ARG A 170 1.88 5.28 -14.97
C ARG A 170 1.66 4.03 -14.11
N VAL A 171 0.38 3.67 -13.92
CA VAL A 171 -0.04 2.49 -13.15
C VAL A 171 -0.36 1.35 -14.10
N ALA A 172 0.15 0.16 -13.78
CA ALA A 172 -0.28 -1.09 -14.37
C ALA A 172 -0.32 -2.19 -13.30
N MET A 173 -1.08 -3.23 -13.54
CA MET A 173 -1.20 -4.37 -12.62
C MET A 173 -1.53 -5.67 -13.36
N SER A 174 -1.36 -6.78 -12.67
CA SER A 174 -1.82 -8.08 -13.17
C SER A 174 -3.31 -8.06 -13.50
N PRO A 175 -3.79 -8.93 -14.40
CA PRO A 175 -5.22 -9.06 -14.72
C PRO A 175 -6.08 -9.22 -13.45
N PHE A 176 -7.26 -8.62 -13.47
CA PHE A 176 -8.24 -8.67 -12.39
C PHE A 176 -9.61 -9.15 -12.91
N ASP A 177 -10.42 -9.74 -12.03
CA ASP A 177 -11.73 -10.28 -12.39
C ASP A 177 -12.83 -9.22 -12.38
N LEU A 178 -12.71 -8.22 -11.51
CA LEU A 178 -13.69 -7.15 -11.31
C LEU A 178 -13.00 -5.82 -11.02
N GLY A 179 -13.39 -4.77 -11.73
CA GLY A 179 -13.09 -3.39 -11.40
C GLY A 179 -14.35 -2.65 -10.96
N ARG A 180 -14.26 -1.85 -9.90
CA ARG A 180 -15.41 -1.07 -9.40
C ARG A 180 -14.95 0.20 -8.71
N THR A 181 -15.67 1.31 -8.93
CA THR A 181 -15.47 2.55 -8.18
C THR A 181 -16.02 2.40 -6.76
N ASN A 182 -15.54 3.22 -5.82
CA ASN A 182 -15.97 3.12 -4.42
C ASN A 182 -17.50 3.26 -4.27
N PRO A 183 -18.15 2.40 -3.48
CA PRO A 183 -19.61 2.49 -3.29
C PRO A 183 -20.02 3.63 -2.37
N SER A 184 -19.11 4.08 -1.51
CA SER A 184 -19.35 5.15 -0.53
C SER A 184 -18.69 6.45 -0.97
N VAL A 185 -19.22 7.59 -0.57
CA VAL A 185 -18.62 8.90 -0.81
C VAL A 185 -17.28 8.98 -0.07
N VAL A 186 -16.22 9.38 -0.77
CA VAL A 186 -14.87 9.54 -0.20
C VAL A 186 -14.53 10.98 0.17
N GLY A 187 -15.40 11.93 -0.15
CA GLY A 187 -15.25 13.34 0.16
C GLY A 187 -16.60 13.97 0.46
N ASP A 188 -16.64 14.86 1.45
CA ASP A 188 -17.81 15.67 1.78
C ASP A 188 -17.60 17.11 1.30
N PRO A 189 -18.35 17.58 0.27
CA PRO A 189 -18.23 18.95 -0.23
C PRO A 189 -18.47 20.02 0.83
N ALA A 190 -19.30 19.73 1.86
CA ALA A 190 -19.57 20.69 2.94
C ALA A 190 -18.33 21.05 3.76
N ILE A 191 -17.31 20.18 3.76
CA ILE A 191 -16.01 20.43 4.42
C ILE A 191 -14.86 20.55 3.40
N GLY A 192 -15.18 20.86 2.14
CA GLY A 192 -14.18 21.07 1.09
C GLY A 192 -13.47 19.81 0.64
N GLN A 193 -14.18 18.68 0.55
CA GLN A 193 -13.65 17.43 0.00
C GLN A 193 -14.44 17.04 -1.25
N TYR A 194 -13.73 16.79 -2.33
CA TYR A 194 -14.34 16.56 -3.65
C TYR A 194 -13.85 15.26 -4.26
N GLN A 195 -14.76 14.51 -4.91
CA GLN A 195 -14.47 13.33 -5.71
C GLN A 195 -14.91 13.54 -7.16
N SER A 196 -14.26 12.83 -8.09
CA SER A 196 -14.57 12.91 -9.52
C SER A 196 -15.18 11.62 -10.07
N LEU A 197 -14.88 10.47 -9.50
CA LEU A 197 -15.40 9.18 -9.95
C LEU A 197 -16.85 8.96 -9.51
N ALA A 198 -17.66 8.39 -10.40
CA ALA A 198 -19.01 7.95 -10.08
C ALA A 198 -19.00 6.86 -9.01
N LEU A 199 -20.04 6.80 -8.16
CA LEU A 199 -20.15 5.82 -7.10
C LEU A 199 -20.64 4.47 -7.62
N ASP A 200 -20.05 3.41 -7.10
CA ASP A 200 -20.53 2.02 -7.28
C ASP A 200 -20.71 1.59 -8.75
N LYS A 201 -19.83 2.04 -9.65
CA LYS A 201 -19.89 1.68 -11.07
C LYS A 201 -18.83 0.65 -11.43
N PRO A 202 -19.20 -0.41 -12.18
CA PRO A 202 -18.23 -1.37 -12.68
C PRO A 202 -17.39 -0.78 -13.81
N PHE A 203 -16.17 -1.31 -13.96
CA PHE A 203 -15.30 -1.05 -15.12
C PHE A 203 -14.46 -2.31 -15.40
N THR A 204 -13.99 -2.45 -16.64
CA THR A 204 -13.12 -3.55 -17.09
C THR A 204 -11.71 -3.09 -17.38
N SER A 205 -11.48 -1.77 -17.42
CA SER A 205 -10.19 -1.16 -17.70
C SER A 205 -9.98 0.08 -16.86
N LEU A 206 -8.80 0.21 -16.27
CA LEU A 206 -8.39 1.44 -15.55
C LEU A 206 -8.28 2.66 -16.48
N ALA A 207 -8.18 2.45 -17.79
CA ALA A 207 -8.17 3.54 -18.77
C ALA A 207 -9.57 4.12 -19.04
N LYS A 208 -10.65 3.47 -18.55
CA LYS A 208 -12.04 3.89 -18.78
C LYS A 208 -12.87 3.72 -17.50
N VAL A 209 -12.57 4.49 -16.47
CA VAL A 209 -13.27 4.47 -15.18
C VAL A 209 -14.38 5.53 -15.18
N PRO A 210 -15.64 5.19 -14.80
CA PRO A 210 -16.77 6.14 -14.85
C PRO A 210 -16.60 7.35 -13.96
N LEU A 211 -16.92 8.53 -14.52
CA LEU A 211 -16.94 9.84 -13.83
C LEU A 211 -18.35 10.21 -13.38
N LEU A 212 -18.46 11.21 -12.49
CA LEU A 212 -19.73 11.79 -12.03
C LEU A 212 -20.45 12.59 -13.14
N TRP A 213 -19.71 13.14 -14.10
CA TRP A 213 -20.25 13.95 -15.22
C TRP A 213 -20.36 13.17 -16.51
N LYS A 214 -21.10 13.72 -17.47
CA LYS A 214 -21.41 13.02 -18.73
C LYS A 214 -20.35 13.20 -19.82
N ASP A 215 -19.64 14.30 -19.81
CA ASP A 215 -18.61 14.60 -20.80
C ASP A 215 -17.37 15.27 -20.16
N PRO A 216 -16.22 14.58 -20.16
CA PRO A 216 -16.05 13.17 -20.51
C PRO A 216 -16.74 12.23 -19.52
N ALA A 217 -17.30 11.10 -20.01
CA ALA A 217 -18.00 10.14 -19.16
C ALA A 217 -17.05 9.22 -18.37
N THR A 218 -15.78 9.12 -18.78
CA THR A 218 -14.77 8.24 -18.17
C THR A 218 -13.43 8.93 -18.00
N ALA A 219 -12.64 8.45 -17.05
CA ALA A 219 -11.28 8.86 -16.79
C ALA A 219 -10.27 7.73 -17.02
N ASP A 220 -9.08 8.09 -17.47
CA ASP A 220 -7.91 7.20 -17.45
C ASP A 220 -7.22 7.29 -16.07
N CYS A 221 -7.44 6.26 -15.26
CA CYS A 221 -6.81 6.11 -13.94
C CYS A 221 -5.45 5.39 -13.97
N THR A 222 -4.92 5.09 -15.17
CA THR A 222 -3.54 4.60 -15.34
C THR A 222 -2.52 5.74 -15.42
N ARG A 223 -2.96 6.98 -15.62
CA ARG A 223 -2.12 8.17 -15.83
C ARG A 223 -2.37 9.19 -14.73
N LEU A 224 -1.40 9.37 -13.85
CA LEU A 224 -1.52 10.19 -12.64
C LEU A 224 -0.30 11.14 -12.50
N PRO A 225 -0.47 12.32 -11.84
CA PRO A 225 -1.73 12.88 -11.40
C PRO A 225 -2.62 13.29 -12.59
N ALA A 226 -3.92 13.29 -12.35
CA ALA A 226 -4.92 13.84 -13.26
C ALA A 226 -6.06 14.45 -12.41
N ARG A 227 -6.84 15.37 -12.98
CA ARG A 227 -7.99 15.99 -12.29
C ARG A 227 -7.60 16.58 -10.93
N THR A 228 -6.83 17.65 -10.93
CA THR A 228 -6.46 18.39 -9.72
C THR A 228 -7.71 18.90 -8.98
N GLY A 229 -7.71 18.80 -7.65
CA GLY A 229 -8.82 19.21 -6.81
C GLY A 229 -9.77 18.08 -6.41
N PHE A 230 -9.42 16.81 -6.70
CA PHE A 230 -10.25 15.65 -6.38
C PHE A 230 -9.50 14.59 -5.56
N THR A 231 -10.27 13.86 -4.76
CA THR A 231 -9.83 12.64 -4.06
C THR A 231 -10.76 11.51 -4.47
N ASP A 232 -10.23 10.49 -5.09
CA ASP A 232 -10.98 9.37 -5.62
C ASP A 232 -10.53 8.04 -4.99
N LEU A 233 -11.44 7.06 -4.97
CA LEU A 233 -11.16 5.70 -4.58
C LEU A 233 -11.83 4.72 -5.55
N LEU A 234 -11.07 3.76 -6.02
CA LEU A 234 -11.55 2.66 -6.85
C LEU A 234 -10.82 1.37 -6.48
N GLY A 235 -11.35 0.24 -6.89
CA GLY A 235 -10.75 -1.06 -6.59
C GLY A 235 -10.74 -1.99 -7.79
N THR A 236 -9.69 -2.78 -7.87
CA THR A 236 -9.58 -3.97 -8.72
C THR A 236 -9.52 -5.20 -7.84
N PHE A 237 -10.18 -6.26 -8.24
CA PHE A 237 -10.40 -7.43 -7.40
C PHE A 237 -10.12 -8.72 -8.19
N SER A 238 -9.50 -9.69 -7.51
CA SER A 238 -9.23 -11.03 -8.04
C SER A 238 -9.91 -12.08 -7.18
N LYS A 239 -10.41 -13.14 -7.82
CA LYS A 239 -10.96 -14.33 -7.14
C LYS A 239 -9.87 -15.20 -6.51
N GLY A 240 -8.63 -14.80 -6.63
CA GLY A 240 -7.47 -15.54 -6.20
C GLY A 240 -6.78 -16.25 -7.38
N GLY A 241 -5.68 -16.93 -7.07
CA GLY A 241 -4.87 -17.64 -8.05
C GLY A 241 -3.62 -18.21 -7.37
N LYS A 242 -2.87 -19.05 -8.08
CA LYS A 242 -1.60 -19.61 -7.56
C LYS A 242 -0.40 -18.71 -7.84
N ALA A 243 -0.46 -17.92 -8.92
CA ALA A 243 0.62 -17.02 -9.27
C ALA A 243 0.54 -15.73 -8.44
N PRO A 244 1.68 -15.14 -8.07
CA PRO A 244 1.71 -13.81 -7.46
C PRO A 244 1.03 -12.76 -8.33
N ALA A 245 0.22 -11.90 -7.72
CA ALA A 245 -0.30 -10.71 -8.39
C ALA A 245 0.70 -9.55 -8.19
N TRP A 246 0.80 -8.68 -9.20
CA TRP A 246 1.71 -7.54 -9.20
C TRP A 246 0.97 -6.23 -9.48
N THR A 247 1.48 -5.15 -8.90
CA THR A 247 1.09 -3.77 -9.20
C THR A 247 2.36 -2.96 -9.45
N THR A 248 2.33 -2.05 -10.42
CA THR A 248 3.48 -1.20 -10.78
C THR A 248 3.09 0.26 -10.88
N ALA A 249 4.04 1.12 -10.55
CA ALA A 249 3.98 2.57 -10.76
C ALA A 249 5.30 3.03 -11.41
N THR A 250 5.23 3.44 -12.67
CA THR A 250 6.39 3.91 -13.44
C THR A 250 6.44 5.42 -13.43
N VAL A 251 7.56 6.01 -13.02
CA VAL A 251 7.86 7.45 -13.09
C VAL A 251 9.01 7.64 -14.07
N GLN A 252 8.68 7.90 -15.32
CA GLN A 252 9.65 7.93 -16.42
C GLN A 252 10.63 9.09 -16.31
N SER A 253 10.18 10.27 -15.88
CA SER A 253 11.02 11.45 -15.69
C SER A 253 12.14 11.23 -14.68
N GLU A 254 11.92 10.34 -13.71
CA GLU A 254 12.89 9.94 -12.68
C GLU A 254 13.58 8.60 -13.01
N GLY A 255 13.15 7.91 -14.09
CA GLY A 255 13.74 6.68 -14.61
C GLY A 255 13.63 5.50 -13.65
N PHE A 256 12.47 5.29 -13.02
CA PHE A 256 12.21 4.14 -12.16
C PHE A 256 10.80 3.57 -12.32
N LEU A 257 10.69 2.31 -11.94
CA LEU A 257 9.45 1.58 -11.75
C LEU A 257 9.44 1.06 -10.30
N TRP A 258 8.43 1.45 -9.53
CA TRP A 258 8.09 0.81 -8.26
C TRP A 258 7.15 -0.36 -8.53
N PHE A 259 7.29 -1.45 -7.76
CA PHE A 259 6.39 -2.60 -7.85
C PHE A 259 6.07 -3.18 -6.49
N SER A 260 4.90 -3.81 -6.39
CA SER A 260 4.54 -4.73 -5.32
C SER A 260 4.20 -6.11 -5.87
N LEU A 261 4.43 -7.14 -5.04
CA LEU A 261 3.98 -8.50 -5.28
C LEU A 261 3.20 -8.98 -4.05
N LYS A 262 2.08 -9.67 -4.31
CA LYS A 262 1.19 -10.23 -3.29
C LYS A 262 0.67 -11.60 -3.66
N ASP A 263 0.27 -12.35 -2.62
CA ASP A 263 -0.59 -13.52 -2.79
C ASP A 263 -2.05 -13.03 -2.98
N PRO A 264 -2.67 -13.19 -4.17
CA PRO A 264 -4.04 -12.75 -4.41
C PRO A 264 -5.09 -13.54 -3.61
N ALA A 265 -4.77 -14.72 -3.09
CA ALA A 265 -5.66 -15.45 -2.19
C ALA A 265 -5.73 -14.79 -0.79
N MET A 266 -4.61 -14.20 -0.32
CA MET A 266 -4.55 -13.46 0.94
C MET A 266 -5.01 -12.01 0.81
N LEU A 267 -4.62 -11.33 -0.28
CA LEU A 267 -4.88 -9.90 -0.55
C LEU A 267 -5.56 -9.75 -1.92
N PRO A 268 -6.85 -10.09 -2.05
CA PRO A 268 -7.54 -10.16 -3.34
C PRO A 268 -7.83 -8.80 -3.99
N ALA A 269 -7.72 -7.71 -3.25
CA ALA A 269 -7.99 -6.36 -3.75
C ALA A 269 -6.71 -5.54 -3.91
N THR A 270 -6.66 -4.69 -4.95
CA THR A 270 -5.79 -3.52 -5.03
C THR A 270 -6.69 -2.30 -5.13
N LEU A 271 -6.68 -1.45 -4.10
CA LEU A 271 -7.41 -0.19 -4.11
C LEU A 271 -6.46 0.93 -4.55
N LEU A 272 -6.97 1.83 -5.37
CA LEU A 272 -6.29 3.04 -5.77
C LEU A 272 -6.94 4.22 -5.04
N TRP A 273 -6.25 4.74 -4.03
CA TRP A 273 -6.60 6.00 -3.40
C TRP A 273 -5.84 7.13 -4.09
N ILE A 274 -6.54 7.87 -4.95
CA ILE A 274 -5.97 8.96 -5.75
C ILE A 274 -6.25 10.26 -4.98
N SER A 275 -5.29 10.75 -4.21
CA SER A 275 -5.41 12.02 -3.49
C SER A 275 -4.67 13.10 -4.27
N ASN A 276 -5.41 13.91 -5.01
CA ASN A 276 -4.84 14.97 -5.84
C ASN A 276 -5.42 16.35 -5.45
N ARG A 277 -5.09 16.79 -4.22
CA ARG A 277 -5.50 18.08 -3.66
C ARG A 277 -7.01 18.25 -3.42
N GLY A 278 -7.78 17.15 -3.43
CA GLY A 278 -9.23 17.14 -3.29
C GLY A 278 -9.76 17.28 -1.87
N ARG A 279 -8.90 17.46 -0.87
CA ARG A 279 -9.27 17.67 0.53
C ARG A 279 -8.71 19.00 1.02
N HIS A 280 -9.61 19.96 1.29
CA HIS A 280 -9.25 21.32 1.70
C HIS A 280 -9.26 21.54 3.21
N ASN A 281 -9.92 20.69 3.98
CA ASN A 281 -9.92 20.72 5.44
C ASN A 281 -8.53 20.38 6.03
N ALA A 282 -8.26 20.83 7.25
CA ALA A 282 -7.02 20.49 7.96
C ALA A 282 -6.95 18.96 8.26
N PRO A 283 -5.77 18.35 8.22
CA PRO A 283 -4.43 18.90 7.93
C PRO A 283 -4.08 18.89 6.43
N TRP A 284 -5.02 18.51 5.57
CA TRP A 284 -4.84 18.33 4.13
C TRP A 284 -4.56 19.66 3.42
N ASN A 285 -5.36 20.66 3.66
CA ASN A 285 -5.24 22.06 3.17
C ASN A 285 -5.01 22.14 1.64
N GLY A 286 -5.66 21.30 0.84
CA GLY A 286 -5.54 21.30 -0.62
C GLY A 286 -4.15 20.97 -1.19
N ARG A 287 -3.23 20.45 -0.38
CA ARG A 287 -1.80 20.22 -0.78
C ARG A 287 -1.38 18.76 -0.87
N ASN A 288 -2.26 17.83 -0.44
CA ASN A 288 -1.95 16.41 -0.46
C ASN A 288 -2.01 15.85 -1.88
N ARG A 289 -0.88 15.28 -2.35
CA ARG A 289 -0.77 14.70 -3.68
C ARG A 289 -0.01 13.38 -3.61
N CYS A 290 -0.78 12.29 -3.55
CA CYS A 290 -0.24 10.95 -3.44
C CYS A 290 -1.19 9.91 -4.05
N LEU A 291 -0.63 8.75 -4.33
CA LEU A 291 -1.34 7.56 -4.78
C LEU A 291 -1.19 6.45 -3.74
N GLY A 292 -2.29 6.05 -3.11
CA GLY A 292 -2.37 4.79 -2.38
C GLY A 292 -2.54 3.65 -3.37
N LEU A 293 -1.62 2.68 -3.33
CA LEU A 293 -1.75 1.37 -3.97
C LEU A 293 -1.89 0.36 -2.84
N GLU A 294 -3.16 0.08 -2.49
CA GLU A 294 -3.50 -0.60 -1.25
C GLU A 294 -3.85 -2.05 -1.55
N ASP A 295 -2.92 -2.96 -1.24
CA ASP A 295 -3.10 -4.39 -1.45
C ASP A 295 -3.73 -5.01 -0.20
N VAL A 296 -5.03 -5.36 -0.28
CA VAL A 296 -5.85 -5.64 0.90
C VAL A 296 -6.82 -6.80 0.73
N CYS A 297 -7.32 -7.32 1.86
CA CYS A 297 -8.54 -8.11 1.98
C CYS A 297 -9.56 -7.26 2.73
N GLY A 298 -10.45 -6.59 2.01
CA GLY A 298 -11.45 -5.66 2.54
C GLY A 298 -12.56 -5.37 1.54
N TYR A 299 -13.68 -4.83 2.01
CA TYR A 299 -14.72 -4.26 1.17
C TYR A 299 -14.43 -2.78 1.01
N PHE A 300 -13.70 -2.44 -0.06
CA PHE A 300 -13.13 -1.11 -0.24
C PHE A 300 -12.50 -0.57 1.06
N ALA A 301 -12.56 0.73 1.29
CA ALA A 301 -12.12 1.34 2.54
C ALA A 301 -13.25 1.50 3.59
N ASP A 302 -14.38 0.79 3.47
CA ASP A 302 -15.57 0.95 4.31
C ASP A 302 -15.47 0.30 5.71
N GLY A 303 -14.28 -0.21 6.06
CA GLY A 303 -13.96 -0.75 7.37
C GLY A 303 -14.44 -2.17 7.62
N LEU A 304 -14.18 -2.67 8.84
CA LEU A 304 -14.41 -4.07 9.20
C LEU A 304 -15.89 -4.46 9.17
N ALA A 305 -16.79 -3.58 9.60
CA ALA A 305 -18.21 -3.89 9.64
C ALA A 305 -18.78 -4.18 8.25
N ALA A 306 -18.47 -3.37 7.26
CA ALA A 306 -18.87 -3.56 5.87
C ALA A 306 -18.17 -4.79 5.25
N SER A 307 -16.89 -4.99 5.53
CA SER A 307 -16.11 -6.14 5.06
C SER A 307 -16.64 -7.47 5.60
N ALA A 308 -17.15 -7.50 6.84
CA ALA A 308 -17.61 -8.73 7.50
C ALA A 308 -19.05 -9.12 7.15
N ARG A 309 -19.87 -8.16 6.68
CA ARG A 309 -21.26 -8.41 6.23
C ARG A 309 -21.30 -9.08 4.85
N LYS A 310 -22.50 -9.49 4.44
CA LYS A 310 -22.82 -9.81 3.05
C LYS A 310 -22.61 -8.53 2.22
N ASN A 311 -21.90 -8.63 1.12
CA ASN A 311 -21.60 -7.50 0.23
C ASN A 311 -21.38 -8.01 -1.20
N PRO A 312 -21.48 -7.15 -2.24
CA PRO A 312 -21.39 -7.55 -3.64
C PRO A 312 -20.08 -8.27 -4.02
N LEU A 313 -18.94 -7.93 -3.42
CA LEU A 313 -17.67 -8.61 -3.69
C LEU A 313 -17.70 -10.06 -3.21
N ARG A 314 -18.24 -10.32 -2.02
CA ARG A 314 -18.38 -11.69 -1.49
C ARG A 314 -19.38 -12.51 -2.29
N GLU A 315 -20.44 -11.89 -2.79
CA GLU A 315 -21.40 -12.53 -3.71
C GLU A 315 -20.75 -12.91 -5.04
N ALA A 316 -19.79 -12.10 -5.50
CA ALA A 316 -18.96 -12.39 -6.68
C ALA A 316 -17.83 -13.41 -6.40
N GLY A 317 -17.73 -13.97 -5.18
CA GLY A 317 -16.71 -14.95 -4.81
C GLY A 317 -15.37 -14.35 -4.35
N ILE A 318 -15.30 -13.03 -4.11
CA ILE A 318 -14.09 -12.33 -3.68
C ILE A 318 -14.11 -12.18 -2.15
N ALA A 319 -13.02 -12.60 -1.49
CA ALA A 319 -12.90 -12.46 -0.04
C ALA A 319 -12.76 -11.00 0.37
N THR A 320 -13.52 -10.57 1.38
CA THR A 320 -13.41 -9.24 1.99
C THR A 320 -12.98 -9.29 3.46
N THR A 321 -12.72 -10.48 3.99
CA THR A 321 -12.15 -10.70 5.32
C THR A 321 -11.31 -11.96 5.34
N VAL A 322 -10.24 -11.95 6.12
CA VAL A 322 -9.47 -13.13 6.51
C VAL A 322 -10.08 -13.71 7.79
N ARG A 323 -10.15 -15.04 7.89
CA ARG A 323 -10.58 -15.73 9.12
C ARG A 323 -9.35 -16.10 9.95
N LEU A 324 -9.22 -15.49 11.12
CA LEU A 324 -8.13 -15.73 12.06
C LEU A 324 -8.51 -16.83 13.07
N SER A 325 -7.50 -17.56 13.56
CA SER A 325 -7.63 -18.61 14.58
C SER A 325 -6.62 -18.42 15.69
N LYS A 326 -7.05 -18.63 16.95
CA LYS A 326 -6.13 -18.64 18.11
C LYS A 326 -5.15 -19.81 18.08
N ALA A 327 -5.56 -20.94 17.46
CA ALA A 327 -4.76 -22.17 17.42
C ALA A 327 -3.54 -22.06 16.48
N LYS A 328 -3.65 -21.24 15.41
CA LYS A 328 -2.59 -21.10 14.42
C LYS A 328 -2.41 -19.63 14.03
N PRO A 329 -1.19 -19.07 14.09
CA PRO A 329 -0.91 -17.76 13.58
C PRO A 329 -1.23 -17.66 12.08
N THR A 330 -1.74 -16.50 11.66
CA THR A 330 -1.88 -16.16 10.24
C THR A 330 -0.69 -15.31 9.83
N VAL A 331 -0.08 -15.64 8.70
CA VAL A 331 1.07 -14.89 8.15
C VAL A 331 0.63 -14.18 6.88
N VAL A 332 0.99 -12.90 6.78
CA VAL A 332 0.80 -12.08 5.58
C VAL A 332 2.18 -11.66 5.10
N ASN A 333 2.57 -12.16 3.94
CA ASN A 333 3.82 -11.82 3.26
C ASN A 333 3.54 -10.83 2.13
N TYR A 334 4.45 -9.88 1.94
CA TYR A 334 4.31 -8.81 0.95
C TYR A 334 5.70 -8.36 0.48
N ILE A 335 5.82 -8.05 -0.81
CA ILE A 335 7.08 -7.63 -1.42
C ILE A 335 6.88 -6.27 -2.07
N GLN A 336 7.84 -5.37 -1.87
CA GLN A 336 7.88 -4.06 -2.53
C GLN A 336 9.30 -3.80 -3.02
N GLY A 337 9.43 -3.27 -4.24
CA GLY A 337 10.74 -3.02 -4.80
C GLY A 337 10.75 -1.89 -5.84
N VAL A 338 11.97 -1.60 -6.31
CA VAL A 338 12.21 -0.61 -7.35
C VAL A 338 13.21 -1.18 -8.36
N VAL A 339 12.96 -0.93 -9.63
CA VAL A 339 13.92 -1.17 -10.72
C VAL A 339 14.09 0.10 -11.55
N ARG A 340 15.32 0.35 -12.01
CA ARG A 340 15.59 1.46 -12.93
C ARG A 340 15.07 1.12 -14.33
N VAL A 341 14.44 2.11 -14.98
CA VAL A 341 13.90 1.93 -16.34
C VAL A 341 14.62 2.84 -17.32
N PRO A 342 14.85 2.38 -18.57
CA PRO A 342 15.46 3.20 -19.59
C PRO A 342 14.48 4.27 -20.12
N ARG A 343 15.01 5.29 -20.76
CA ARG A 343 14.19 6.32 -21.44
C ARG A 343 13.21 5.66 -22.42
N GLY A 344 11.95 6.09 -22.40
CA GLY A 344 10.90 5.57 -23.26
C GLY A 344 10.36 4.19 -22.83
N PHE A 345 10.56 3.77 -21.57
CA PHE A 345 9.93 2.56 -21.03
C PHE A 345 8.40 2.71 -20.89
N GLU A 346 7.92 3.89 -20.55
CA GLU A 346 6.52 4.28 -20.35
C GLU A 346 5.79 3.48 -19.26
N CYS A 347 4.92 2.54 -19.64
CA CYS A 347 4.06 1.77 -18.74
C CYS A 347 4.30 0.27 -18.92
N VAL A 348 4.13 -0.51 -17.87
CA VAL A 348 4.21 -1.97 -17.96
C VAL A 348 3.01 -2.52 -18.71
N LYS A 349 3.27 -3.41 -19.68
CA LYS A 349 2.29 -4.21 -20.42
C LYS A 349 2.13 -5.59 -19.82
N THR A 350 3.26 -6.23 -19.50
CA THR A 350 3.29 -7.59 -18.92
C THR A 350 4.41 -7.73 -17.90
N ALA A 351 4.25 -8.70 -16.99
CA ALA A 351 5.32 -9.13 -16.11
C ALA A 351 5.47 -10.66 -16.18
N SER A 352 6.70 -11.13 -16.21
CA SER A 352 7.07 -12.55 -16.17
C SER A 352 7.89 -12.81 -14.91
N ILE A 353 7.46 -13.78 -14.11
CA ILE A 353 8.11 -14.17 -12.86
C ILE A 353 8.89 -15.47 -13.10
N ALA A 354 10.16 -15.46 -12.74
CA ALA A 354 11.05 -16.61 -12.77
C ALA A 354 11.76 -16.76 -11.40
N PRO A 355 12.35 -17.91 -11.07
CA PRO A 355 13.10 -18.07 -9.83
C PRO A 355 14.17 -16.98 -9.66
N GLY A 356 14.08 -16.23 -8.56
CA GLY A 356 15.02 -15.17 -8.23
C GLY A 356 14.83 -13.83 -8.97
N GLU A 357 13.85 -13.70 -9.87
CA GLU A 357 13.66 -12.47 -10.64
C GLU A 357 12.23 -12.25 -11.15
N ILE A 358 11.94 -10.99 -11.47
CA ILE A 358 10.76 -10.57 -12.23
C ILE A 358 11.19 -9.66 -13.38
N THR A 359 10.67 -9.92 -14.58
CA THR A 359 10.90 -9.10 -15.76
C THR A 359 9.62 -8.37 -16.14
N PHE A 360 9.69 -7.05 -16.21
CA PHE A 360 8.61 -6.18 -16.67
C PHE A 360 8.87 -5.76 -18.12
N THR A 361 7.91 -6.02 -18.99
CA THR A 361 7.93 -5.57 -20.39
C THR A 361 6.95 -4.41 -20.56
N SER A 362 7.40 -3.33 -21.15
CA SER A 362 6.61 -2.11 -21.36
C SER A 362 5.72 -2.19 -22.60
N VAL A 363 4.81 -1.21 -22.73
CA VAL A 363 4.00 -1.00 -23.95
C VAL A 363 4.85 -0.60 -25.15
N THR A 364 6.11 -0.24 -24.95
CA THR A 364 7.11 0.08 -25.99
C THR A 364 8.10 -1.05 -26.21
N ASP A 365 7.75 -2.27 -25.76
CA ASP A 365 8.53 -3.52 -25.88
C ASP A 365 9.95 -3.47 -25.25
N LYS A 366 10.20 -2.50 -24.36
CA LYS A 366 11.41 -2.45 -23.54
C LYS A 366 11.22 -3.31 -22.29
N ALA A 367 12.22 -4.08 -21.93
CA ALA A 367 12.20 -4.96 -20.77
C ALA A 367 13.19 -4.50 -19.70
N VAL A 368 12.83 -4.68 -18.43
CA VAL A 368 13.70 -4.51 -17.27
C VAL A 368 13.47 -5.64 -16.28
N THR A 369 14.56 -6.14 -15.68
CA THR A 369 14.51 -7.25 -14.73
C THR A 369 14.93 -6.77 -13.34
N ALA A 370 14.15 -7.13 -12.33
CA ALA A 370 14.46 -6.93 -10.92
C ALA A 370 14.75 -8.29 -10.26
N LYS A 371 15.84 -8.38 -9.50
CA LYS A 371 16.10 -9.52 -8.62
C LYS A 371 15.07 -9.50 -7.48
N VAL A 372 14.39 -10.62 -7.25
CA VAL A 372 13.37 -10.77 -6.21
C VAL A 372 13.11 -12.24 -5.90
N GLN A 373 13.04 -12.58 -4.62
CA GLN A 373 12.69 -13.93 -4.15
C GLN A 373 11.16 -14.01 -3.99
N HIS A 374 10.44 -14.24 -5.08
CA HIS A 374 8.98 -14.22 -5.08
C HIS A 374 8.35 -15.36 -4.25
N GLU A 375 9.07 -16.47 -4.08
CA GLU A 375 8.70 -17.60 -3.22
C GLU A 375 8.49 -17.19 -1.76
N PHE A 376 9.10 -16.07 -1.33
CA PHE A 376 8.84 -15.45 -0.02
C PHE A 376 7.36 -15.23 0.24
N LEU A 377 6.55 -14.97 -0.78
CA LEU A 377 5.10 -14.78 -0.61
C LEU A 377 4.43 -16.01 0.00
N ALA A 378 4.87 -17.21 -0.40
CA ALA A 378 4.34 -18.47 0.10
C ALA A 378 5.05 -18.94 1.38
N THR A 379 6.38 -18.82 1.44
CA THR A 379 7.21 -19.41 2.51
C THR A 379 7.45 -18.46 3.67
N GLY A 380 7.56 -17.15 3.39
CA GLY A 380 8.04 -16.14 4.34
C GLY A 380 9.53 -16.26 4.66
N GLU A 381 10.30 -17.03 3.88
CA GLU A 381 11.75 -17.26 4.05
C GLU A 381 12.55 -16.64 2.90
N LEU A 382 13.84 -16.28 3.22
CA LEU A 382 14.84 -15.73 2.29
C LEU A 382 16.15 -16.47 2.45
#